data_1543d15b01dc96192b9717b945d7a21c
#
_entry.id   1543d15b01dc96192b9717b945d7a21c
#
_cell.length_a   1.000
_cell.length_b   1.000
_cell.length_c   1.000
_cell.angle_alpha   90.00
_cell.angle_beta   90.00
_cell.angle_gamma   90.00
#
_symmetry.space_group_name_H-M   'P 1'
#
loop_
_entity.id
_entity.type
_entity.pdbx_description
1 polymer ?
#
loop_
_entity_poly.entity_id
_entity_poly.type
_entity_poly.pdbx_seq_one_letter_code
_entity_poly.pdbx_strand_id
1 'polypeptide(L)'
;MKAMTTLQKIGRGFREIHRLEPQLIPLTLTSGVTKAALPFVNLYFSSRIIDILSTTREMKTLILFVALALAINLFLFITSRTLENRYYMSRGLLYNKERGEVIRKLYTLDYEKLESPAFQTPVSYTHLRAHETPEHLV
;
A
#
# COMPACT_ATOMS: atom_id res chain seq x y z
N MET A 1 26.36 11.55 -19.17
CA MET A 1 25.04 11.01 -18.74
C MET A 1 24.20 12.18 -18.20
N LYS A 2 23.08 12.55 -18.85
CA LYS A 2 22.17 13.58 -18.33
C LYS A 2 21.51 13.07 -17.04
N ALA A 3 21.69 13.82 -15.93
CA ALA A 3 21.00 13.51 -14.68
C ALA A 3 19.48 13.60 -14.90
N MET A 4 18.78 12.49 -14.66
CA MET A 4 17.32 12.46 -14.74
C MET A 4 16.70 13.33 -13.64
N THR A 5 15.75 14.19 -14.00
CA THR A 5 14.97 14.96 -13.04
C THR A 5 14.15 14.04 -12.12
N THR A 6 13.87 14.47 -10.91
CA THR A 6 13.11 13.69 -9.90
C THR A 6 11.77 13.20 -10.46
N LEU A 7 11.06 14.05 -11.22
CA LEU A 7 9.80 13.68 -11.88
C LEU A 7 9.95 12.53 -12.89
N GLN A 8 11.05 12.50 -13.66
CA GLN A 8 11.32 11.42 -14.60
C GLN A 8 11.60 10.09 -13.89
N LYS A 9 12.27 10.14 -12.73
CA LYS A 9 12.51 8.95 -11.89
C LYS A 9 11.21 8.38 -11.34
N ILE A 10 10.32 9.24 -10.82
CA ILE A 10 9.00 8.87 -10.31
C ILE A 10 8.15 8.25 -11.43
N GLY A 11 8.07 8.91 -12.58
CA GLY A 11 7.29 8.42 -13.72
C GLY A 11 7.79 7.07 -14.25
N ARG A 12 9.12 6.84 -14.22
CA ARG A 12 9.70 5.53 -14.57
C ARG A 12 9.33 4.47 -13.54
N GLY A 13 9.39 4.78 -12.24
CA GLY A 13 8.97 3.86 -11.16
C GLY A 13 7.52 3.43 -11.31
N PHE A 14 6.61 4.38 -11.56
CA PHE A 14 5.19 4.07 -11.81
C PHE A 14 4.98 3.17 -13.03
N ARG A 15 5.71 3.41 -14.11
CA ARG A 15 5.64 2.59 -15.33
C ARG A 15 6.14 1.16 -15.08
N GLU A 16 7.22 0.99 -14.33
CA GLU A 16 7.73 -0.33 -13.97
C GLU A 16 6.76 -1.09 -13.06
N ILE A 17 6.20 -0.45 -12.05
CA ILE A 17 5.17 -1.05 -11.18
C ILE A 17 3.97 -1.48 -12.03
N HIS A 18 3.48 -0.63 -12.92
CA HIS A 18 2.35 -0.96 -13.78
C HIS A 18 2.66 -2.09 -14.77
N ARG A 19 3.92 -2.19 -15.24
CA ARG A 19 4.37 -3.28 -16.12
C ARG A 19 4.41 -4.63 -15.40
N LEU A 20 4.93 -4.64 -14.18
CA LEU A 20 5.13 -5.87 -13.41
C LEU A 20 3.84 -6.34 -12.74
N GLU A 21 3.06 -5.41 -12.20
CA GLU A 21 1.82 -5.69 -11.48
C GLU A 21 0.78 -4.57 -11.67
N PRO A 22 -0.02 -4.63 -12.76
CA PRO A 22 -0.94 -3.55 -13.11
C PRO A 22 -2.08 -3.36 -12.11
N GLN A 23 -2.39 -4.38 -11.31
CA GLN A 23 -3.46 -4.33 -10.31
C GLN A 23 -3.07 -3.58 -9.03
N LEU A 24 -1.77 -3.37 -8.78
CA LEU A 24 -1.31 -2.76 -7.53
C LEU A 24 -1.78 -1.31 -7.37
N ILE A 25 -1.69 -0.51 -8.43
CA ILE A 25 -2.06 0.92 -8.39
C ILE A 25 -3.56 1.10 -8.09
N PRO A 26 -4.51 0.47 -8.85
CA PRO A 26 -5.93 0.62 -8.55
C PRO A 26 -6.31 0.04 -7.18
N LEU A 27 -5.70 -1.05 -6.74
CA LEU A 27 -5.93 -1.61 -5.40
C LEU A 27 -5.49 -0.64 -4.30
N THR A 28 -4.36 0.03 -4.46
CA THR A 28 -3.89 1.02 -3.50
C THR A 28 -4.84 2.20 -3.41
N LEU A 29 -5.29 2.72 -4.54
CA LEU A 29 -6.23 3.86 -4.59
C LEU A 29 -7.59 3.49 -3.98
N THR A 30 -8.18 2.36 -4.37
CA THR A 30 -9.48 1.93 -3.85
C THR A 30 -9.42 1.61 -2.35
N SER A 31 -8.36 0.97 -1.88
CA SER A 31 -8.14 0.73 -0.46
C SER A 31 -8.00 2.04 0.33
N GLY A 32 -7.25 3.01 -0.20
CA GLY A 32 -7.09 4.32 0.41
C GLY A 32 -8.42 5.07 0.53
N VAL A 33 -9.21 5.12 -0.54
CA VAL A 33 -10.55 5.76 -0.54
C VAL A 33 -11.50 5.08 0.45
N THR A 34 -11.54 3.74 0.48
CA THR A 34 -12.39 2.99 1.40
C THR A 34 -12.02 3.27 2.87
N LYS A 35 -10.74 3.31 3.20
CA LYS A 35 -10.27 3.65 4.55
C LYS A 35 -10.58 5.10 4.93
N ALA A 36 -10.42 6.02 3.99
CA ALA A 36 -10.71 7.43 4.22
C ALA A 36 -12.22 7.68 4.43
N ALA A 37 -13.09 6.89 3.81
CA ALA A 37 -14.55 7.03 3.96
C ALA A 37 -15.05 6.65 5.37
N LEU A 38 -14.40 5.71 6.06
CA LEU A 38 -14.82 5.21 7.37
C LEU A 38 -15.08 6.30 8.43
N PRO A 39 -14.13 7.25 8.70
CA PRO A 39 -14.36 8.28 9.70
C PRO A 39 -15.51 9.22 9.33
N PHE A 40 -15.71 9.51 8.05
CA PHE A 40 -16.81 10.38 7.60
C PHE A 40 -18.17 9.70 7.78
N VAL A 41 -18.27 8.41 7.47
CA VAL A 41 -19.46 7.61 7.71
C VAL A 41 -19.81 7.58 9.20
N ASN A 42 -18.83 7.33 10.05
CA ASN A 42 -19.02 7.31 11.50
C ASN A 42 -19.45 8.68 12.05
N LEU A 43 -18.84 9.76 11.57
CA LEU A 43 -19.21 11.12 11.97
C LEU A 43 -20.66 11.44 11.59
N TYR A 44 -21.06 11.08 10.35
CA TYR A 44 -22.43 11.28 9.88
C TYR A 44 -23.45 10.54 10.74
N PHE A 45 -23.24 9.24 10.99
CA PHE A 45 -24.18 8.46 11.81
C PHE A 45 -24.20 8.91 13.26
N SER A 46 -23.04 9.24 13.84
CA SER A 46 -22.97 9.79 15.20
C SER A 46 -23.76 11.09 15.33
N SER A 47 -23.61 12.00 14.38
CA SER A 47 -24.36 13.26 14.35
C SER A 47 -25.88 13.00 14.27
N ARG A 48 -26.32 12.09 13.41
CA ARG A 48 -27.74 11.75 13.26
C ARG A 48 -28.33 11.07 14.49
N ILE A 49 -27.59 10.17 15.11
CA ILE A 49 -28.02 9.50 16.36
C ILE A 49 -28.20 10.53 17.50
N ILE A 50 -27.26 11.47 17.63
CA ILE A 50 -27.36 12.54 18.63
C ILE A 50 -28.59 13.44 18.36
N ASP A 51 -28.81 13.79 17.10
CA ASP A 51 -29.96 14.61 16.69
C ASP A 51 -31.30 13.93 17.03
N ILE A 52 -31.44 12.64 16.72
CA ILE A 52 -32.63 11.86 17.07
C ILE A 52 -32.85 11.79 18.58
N LEU A 53 -31.78 11.58 19.35
CA LEU A 53 -31.86 11.52 20.83
C LEU A 53 -32.28 12.85 21.44
N SER A 54 -31.84 13.98 20.89
CA SER A 54 -32.11 15.31 21.42
C SER A 54 -33.48 15.83 21.00
N THR A 55 -33.96 15.50 19.80
CA THR A 55 -35.15 16.13 19.20
C THR A 55 -36.37 15.25 19.26
N THR A 56 -36.31 14.05 18.69
CA THR A 56 -37.53 13.25 18.44
C THR A 56 -37.77 12.17 19.48
N ARG A 57 -36.72 11.65 20.09
CA ARG A 57 -36.72 10.54 21.06
C ARG A 57 -37.49 9.27 20.60
N GLU A 58 -37.68 9.14 19.30
CA GLU A 58 -38.35 7.97 18.71
C GLU A 58 -37.43 6.74 18.73
N MET A 59 -37.74 5.80 19.61
CA MET A 59 -36.94 4.59 19.80
C MET A 59 -36.80 3.75 18.49
N LYS A 60 -37.86 3.69 17.68
CA LYS A 60 -37.85 2.92 16.42
C LYS A 60 -36.87 3.52 15.42
N THR A 61 -36.90 4.83 15.24
CA THR A 61 -36.02 5.57 14.36
C THR A 61 -34.54 5.46 14.82
N LEU A 62 -34.32 5.57 16.13
CA LEU A 62 -32.99 5.38 16.73
C LEU A 62 -32.42 3.98 16.42
N ILE A 63 -33.18 2.92 16.67
CA ILE A 63 -32.76 1.53 16.42
C ILE A 63 -32.45 1.33 14.94
N LEU A 64 -33.26 1.88 14.04
CA LEU A 64 -33.02 1.80 12.60
C LEU A 64 -31.68 2.44 12.20
N PHE A 65 -31.41 3.67 12.69
CA PHE A 65 -30.15 4.35 12.37
C PHE A 65 -28.92 3.64 12.95
N VAL A 66 -29.02 3.11 14.17
CA VAL A 66 -27.94 2.30 14.76
C VAL A 66 -27.71 1.02 13.95
N ALA A 67 -28.78 0.31 13.59
CA ALA A 67 -28.67 -0.91 12.77
C ALA A 67 -28.05 -0.62 11.39
N LEU A 68 -28.46 0.48 10.75
CA LEU A 68 -27.91 0.91 9.47
C LEU A 68 -26.43 1.30 9.60
N ALA A 69 -26.06 2.02 10.65
CA ALA A 69 -24.68 2.35 10.93
C ALA A 69 -23.80 1.11 11.09
N LEU A 70 -24.28 0.13 11.85
CA LEU A 70 -23.56 -1.16 12.03
C LEU A 70 -23.44 -1.92 10.72
N ALA A 71 -24.50 -2.00 9.92
CA ALA A 71 -24.50 -2.70 8.64
C ALA A 71 -23.50 -2.06 7.65
N ILE A 72 -23.49 -0.73 7.53
CA ILE A 72 -22.57 0.00 6.66
C ILE A 72 -21.13 -0.15 7.16
N ASN A 73 -20.88 -0.05 8.46
CA ASN A 73 -19.55 -0.26 9.01
C ASN A 73 -19.04 -1.69 8.76
N LEU A 74 -19.89 -2.69 8.94
CA LEU A 74 -19.55 -4.08 8.65
C LEU A 74 -19.23 -4.28 7.16
N PHE A 75 -20.04 -3.71 6.27
CA PHE A 75 -19.79 -3.76 4.83
C PHE A 75 -18.44 -3.11 4.46
N LEU A 76 -18.17 -1.91 4.96
CA LEU A 76 -16.90 -1.21 4.73
C LEU A 76 -15.72 -1.98 5.32
N PHE A 77 -15.88 -2.58 6.48
CA PHE A 77 -14.85 -3.42 7.11
C PHE A 77 -14.50 -4.64 6.25
N ILE A 78 -15.50 -5.40 5.79
CA ILE A 78 -15.30 -6.58 4.94
C ILE A 78 -14.64 -6.16 3.62
N THR A 79 -15.12 -5.07 3.00
CA THR A 79 -14.56 -4.53 1.76
C THR A 79 -13.10 -4.12 1.95
N SER A 80 -12.79 -3.38 3.00
CA SER A 80 -11.43 -2.95 3.33
C SER A 80 -10.50 -4.14 3.53
N ARG A 81 -10.92 -5.16 4.26
CA ARG A 81 -10.14 -6.39 4.49
C ARG A 81 -9.87 -7.16 3.20
N THR A 82 -10.88 -7.26 2.34
CA THR A 82 -10.72 -7.94 1.05
C THR A 82 -9.73 -7.20 0.14
N LEU A 83 -9.83 -5.87 0.08
CA LEU A 83 -8.90 -5.02 -0.68
C LEU A 83 -7.47 -5.10 -0.12
N GLU A 84 -7.31 -5.08 1.21
CA GLU A 84 -6.01 -5.25 1.86
C GLU A 84 -5.36 -6.58 1.52
N ASN A 85 -6.10 -7.68 1.62
CA ASN A 85 -5.57 -9.00 1.29
C ASN A 85 -5.09 -9.06 -0.17
N ARG A 86 -5.88 -8.53 -1.11
CA ARG A 86 -5.48 -8.45 -2.52
C ARG A 86 -4.25 -7.56 -2.72
N TYR A 87 -4.18 -6.43 -2.04
CA TYR A 87 -3.02 -5.53 -2.07
C TYR A 87 -1.75 -6.24 -1.60
N TYR A 88 -1.79 -6.94 -0.46
CA TYR A 88 -0.64 -7.68 0.06
C TYR A 88 -0.19 -8.80 -0.88
N MET A 89 -1.14 -9.52 -1.49
CA MET A 89 -0.82 -10.54 -2.50
C MET A 89 -0.16 -9.94 -3.73
N SER A 90 -0.72 -8.87 -4.29
CA SER A 90 -0.14 -8.18 -5.46
C SER A 90 1.24 -7.58 -5.15
N ARG A 91 1.43 -7.04 -3.95
CA ARG A 91 2.74 -6.54 -3.49
C ARG A 91 3.77 -7.66 -3.37
N GLY A 92 3.37 -8.81 -2.85
CA GLY A 92 4.23 -10.00 -2.79
C GLY A 92 4.63 -10.51 -4.18
N LEU A 93 3.68 -10.52 -5.12
CA LEU A 93 3.95 -10.87 -6.52
C LEU A 93 4.91 -9.89 -7.18
N LEU A 94 4.73 -8.58 -6.97
CA LEU A 94 5.64 -7.55 -7.47
C LEU A 94 7.07 -7.79 -6.96
N TYR A 95 7.23 -7.98 -5.66
CA TYR A 95 8.53 -8.25 -5.05
C TYR A 95 9.22 -9.49 -5.65
N ASN A 96 8.47 -10.58 -5.83
CA ASN A 96 9.01 -11.80 -6.42
C ASN A 96 9.40 -11.61 -7.89
N LYS A 97 8.61 -10.86 -8.67
CA LYS A 97 8.91 -10.52 -10.08
C LYS A 97 10.17 -9.66 -10.19
N GLU A 98 10.29 -8.62 -9.37
CA GLU A 98 11.49 -7.75 -9.31
C GLU A 98 12.73 -8.57 -8.95
N ARG A 99 12.64 -9.41 -7.94
CA ARG A 99 13.75 -10.30 -7.54
C ARG A 99 14.13 -11.28 -8.64
N GLY A 100 13.14 -11.87 -9.31
CA GLY A 100 13.37 -12.74 -10.46
C GLY A 100 14.08 -12.04 -11.62
N GLU A 101 13.72 -10.79 -11.94
CA GLU A 101 14.40 -9.99 -12.97
C GLU A 101 15.86 -9.68 -12.59
N VAL A 102 16.13 -9.34 -11.33
CA VAL A 102 17.49 -9.11 -10.84
C VAL A 102 18.32 -10.38 -10.94
N ILE A 103 17.81 -11.51 -10.45
CA ILE A 103 18.48 -12.81 -10.51
C ILE A 103 18.77 -13.18 -11.97
N ARG A 104 17.80 -13.05 -12.86
CA ARG A 104 17.98 -13.33 -14.29
C ARG A 104 19.08 -12.46 -14.91
N LYS A 105 19.13 -11.18 -14.57
CA LYS A 105 20.21 -10.28 -15.02
C LYS A 105 21.56 -10.71 -14.49
N LEU A 106 21.66 -11.13 -13.22
CA LEU A 106 22.90 -11.64 -12.64
C LEU A 106 23.42 -12.88 -13.39
N TYR A 107 22.53 -13.82 -13.74
CA TYR A 107 22.93 -15.01 -14.52
C TYR A 107 23.34 -14.71 -15.97
N THR A 108 22.93 -13.56 -16.52
CA THR A 108 23.33 -13.13 -17.88
C THR A 108 24.59 -12.27 -17.90
N LEU A 109 25.13 -11.88 -16.73
CA LEU A 109 26.39 -11.15 -16.63
C LEU A 109 27.57 -12.13 -16.68
N ASP A 110 28.61 -11.75 -17.46
CA ASP A 110 29.87 -12.49 -17.47
C ASP A 110 30.48 -12.53 -16.06
N TYR A 111 30.98 -13.67 -15.66
CA TYR A 111 31.57 -13.91 -14.34
C TYR A 111 32.67 -12.90 -13.99
N GLU A 112 33.50 -12.52 -14.98
CA GLU A 112 34.56 -11.52 -14.86
C GLU A 112 34.01 -10.12 -14.41
N LYS A 113 32.80 -9.75 -14.86
CA LYS A 113 32.16 -8.49 -14.44
C LYS A 113 31.60 -8.57 -13.02
N LEU A 114 31.14 -9.74 -12.57
CA LEU A 114 30.66 -9.96 -11.22
C LEU A 114 31.78 -9.88 -10.17
N GLU A 115 32.99 -10.31 -10.52
CA GLU A 115 34.18 -10.23 -9.65
C GLU A 115 34.84 -8.86 -9.65
N SER A 116 34.47 -7.95 -10.54
CA SER A 116 35.10 -6.63 -10.62
C SER A 116 34.82 -5.81 -9.34
N PRO A 117 35.87 -5.11 -8.81
CA PRO A 117 35.68 -4.25 -7.61
C PRO A 117 34.62 -3.16 -7.82
N ALA A 118 34.47 -2.67 -9.05
CA ALA A 118 33.46 -1.68 -9.43
C ALA A 118 32.02 -2.18 -9.28
N PHE A 119 31.78 -3.49 -9.36
CA PHE A 119 30.46 -4.11 -9.18
C PHE A 119 30.22 -4.50 -7.70
N GLN A 120 31.26 -5.03 -7.04
CA GLN A 120 31.14 -5.50 -5.65
C GLN A 120 30.92 -4.36 -4.66
N THR A 121 31.54 -3.21 -4.86
CA THR A 121 31.45 -2.07 -3.95
C THR A 121 29.99 -1.58 -3.76
N PRO A 122 29.19 -1.28 -4.80
CA PRO A 122 27.79 -0.89 -4.63
C PRO A 122 26.90 -1.97 -4.01
N VAL A 123 27.14 -3.25 -4.33
CA VAL A 123 26.37 -4.37 -3.78
C VAL A 123 26.65 -4.56 -2.29
N SER A 124 27.91 -4.44 -1.88
CA SER A 124 28.30 -4.53 -0.46
C SER A 124 27.67 -3.41 0.37
N TYR A 125 27.62 -2.18 -0.13
CA TYR A 125 26.97 -1.04 0.55
C TYR A 125 25.47 -1.24 0.74
N THR A 126 24.77 -1.82 -0.23
CA THR A 126 23.32 -2.10 -0.08
C THR A 126 23.04 -3.21 0.92
N HIS A 127 23.91 -4.23 1.01
CA HIS A 127 23.78 -5.31 1.98
C HIS A 127 24.13 -4.87 3.43
N LEU A 128 25.18 -4.09 3.61
CA LEU A 128 25.57 -3.59 4.93
C LEU A 128 24.50 -2.68 5.53
N ARG A 129 23.90 -1.82 4.74
CA ARG A 129 22.83 -0.91 5.21
C ARG A 129 21.51 -1.61 5.55
N ALA A 130 21.26 -2.79 5.00
CA ALA A 130 20.07 -3.59 5.32
C ALA A 130 20.17 -4.29 6.69
N HIS A 131 21.37 -4.36 7.29
CA HIS A 131 21.62 -4.96 8.60
C HIS A 131 21.96 -3.95 9.69
N GLU A 132 22.03 -2.66 9.38
CA GLU A 132 22.11 -1.62 10.41
C GLU A 132 20.75 -1.52 11.11
N THR A 133 20.63 -2.21 12.24
CA THR A 133 19.53 -2.00 13.19
C THR A 133 19.63 -0.60 13.78
N PRO A 134 18.50 0.07 14.10
CA PRO A 134 18.49 1.43 14.63
C PRO A 134 19.19 1.62 15.99
N GLU A 135 19.79 0.59 16.55
CA GLU A 135 20.50 0.60 17.84
C GLU A 135 21.86 1.34 17.81
N HIS A 136 22.39 1.67 16.63
CA HIS A 136 23.65 2.42 16.50
C HIS A 136 23.47 3.94 16.26
N LEU A 137 22.27 4.49 16.48
CA LEU A 137 21.96 5.92 16.34
C LEU A 137 21.71 6.60 17.71
N VAL A 138 22.40 6.15 18.78
CA VAL A 138 22.45 6.86 20.08
C VAL A 138 23.82 7.48 20.29
#